data_aed2c4df7d19811d6ac07cd171aed938
#
_entry.id   aed2c4df7d19811d6ac07cd171aed938
#
_cell.length_a   1.000
_cell.length_b   1.000
_cell.length_c   1.000
_cell.angle_alpha   90.00
_cell.angle_beta   90.00
_cell.angle_gamma   90.00
#
_symmetry.space_group_name_H-M   'P 1'
#
loop_
_entity.id
_entity.type
_entity.pdbx_description
1 polymer ?
#
loop_
_entity_poly.entity_id
_entity_poly.type
_entity_poly.pdbx_seq_one_letter_code
_entity_poly.pdbx_strand_id
1 'polypeptide(L)'
;MMSIEFDWSVEPESYKRLETLISKEIKSGTFPGVEIIYAKGSKVLLHKAWGNLEFANSSPMLLDTVFDVASLTKPVVTTTLVMMLREKGMLNLNDSVQLHLPVFTGREKERITLKHLLTHISGLPAWANLYESVENSEEA
;
A
#
# COMPACT_ATOMS: atom_id res chain seq x y z
N MET A 1 -1.80 25.46 -7.35
CA MET A 1 -1.21 24.61 -6.30
C MET A 1 -2.21 24.56 -5.16
N MET A 2 -2.82 23.40 -4.89
CA MET A 2 -3.83 23.27 -3.82
C MET A 2 -3.07 23.20 -2.50
N SER A 3 -3.28 24.19 -1.61
CA SER A 3 -2.71 24.15 -0.26
C SER A 3 -3.48 23.15 0.59
N ILE A 4 -2.76 22.30 1.31
CA ILE A 4 -3.36 21.43 2.33
C ILE A 4 -3.52 22.28 3.59
N GLU A 5 -4.75 22.42 4.06
CA GLU A 5 -5.05 23.14 5.30
C GLU A 5 -5.18 22.13 6.45
N PHE A 6 -4.49 22.41 7.56
CA PHE A 6 -4.59 21.64 8.80
C PHE A 6 -5.46 22.43 9.79
N ASP A 7 -6.58 21.84 10.21
CA ASP A 7 -7.42 22.41 11.27
C ASP A 7 -7.29 21.56 12.54
N TRP A 8 -6.40 21.98 13.40
CA TRP A 8 -6.12 21.34 14.69
C TRP A 8 -7.12 21.72 15.79
N SER A 9 -8.09 22.61 15.50
CA SER A 9 -8.95 23.25 16.50
C SER A 9 -10.20 22.44 16.88
N VAL A 10 -10.50 21.36 16.14
CA VAL A 10 -11.74 20.61 16.33
C VAL A 10 -11.43 19.18 16.72
N GLU A 11 -11.61 18.83 17.99
CA GLU A 11 -11.82 17.43 18.42
C GLU A 11 -13.32 17.18 18.54
N PRO A 12 -14.01 16.72 17.50
CA PRO A 12 -15.40 16.31 17.60
C PRO A 12 -15.54 15.12 18.55
N GLU A 13 -16.68 15.00 19.21
CA GLU A 13 -17.03 13.87 20.10
C GLU A 13 -16.86 12.50 19.39
N SER A 14 -16.99 12.47 18.05
CA SER A 14 -16.70 11.28 17.22
C SER A 14 -15.28 10.76 17.35
N TYR A 15 -14.29 11.61 17.61
CA TYR A 15 -12.89 11.19 17.77
C TYR A 15 -12.63 10.52 19.11
N LYS A 16 -13.38 10.83 20.14
CA LYS A 16 -13.29 10.14 21.44
C LYS A 16 -13.65 8.67 21.32
N ARG A 17 -14.63 8.33 20.48
CA ARG A 17 -14.99 6.93 20.21
C ARG A 17 -13.88 6.20 19.48
N LEU A 18 -13.22 6.86 18.51
CA LEU A 18 -12.07 6.33 17.80
C LEU A 18 -10.89 6.10 18.76
N GLU A 19 -10.56 7.07 19.60
CA GLU A 19 -9.49 6.95 20.61
C GLU A 19 -9.74 5.82 21.62
N THR A 20 -11.00 5.67 22.05
CA THR A 20 -11.39 4.57 22.94
C THR A 20 -11.19 3.22 22.27
N LEU A 21 -11.58 3.09 21.00
CA LEU A 21 -11.38 1.87 20.21
C LEU A 21 -9.89 1.55 20.06
N ILE A 22 -9.10 2.51 19.59
CA ILE A 22 -7.65 2.34 19.40
C ILE A 22 -6.97 1.95 20.70
N SER A 23 -7.29 2.64 21.80
CA SER A 23 -6.70 2.34 23.10
C SER A 23 -7.06 0.92 23.57
N LYS A 24 -8.28 0.46 23.30
CA LYS A 24 -8.71 -0.91 23.58
C LYS A 24 -7.90 -1.92 22.77
N GLU A 25 -7.75 -1.70 21.46
CA GLU A 25 -7.05 -2.63 20.56
C GLU A 25 -5.54 -2.70 20.86
N ILE A 26 -4.90 -1.59 21.21
CA ILE A 26 -3.50 -1.58 21.67
C ILE A 26 -3.36 -2.38 22.97
N LYS A 27 -4.26 -2.16 23.95
CA LYS A 27 -4.25 -2.89 25.21
C LYS A 27 -4.50 -4.39 25.07
N SER A 28 -5.29 -4.79 24.08
CA SER A 28 -5.56 -6.20 23.77
C SER A 28 -4.44 -6.87 22.97
N GLY A 29 -3.42 -6.13 22.54
CA GLY A 29 -2.31 -6.67 21.76
C GLY A 29 -2.67 -6.93 20.28
N THR A 30 -3.69 -6.29 19.74
CA THR A 30 -4.03 -6.39 18.30
C THR A 30 -2.93 -5.78 17.45
N PHE A 31 -2.40 -4.62 17.84
CA PHE A 31 -1.25 -3.95 17.24
C PHE A 31 -0.54 -3.09 18.29
N PRO A 32 0.78 -2.82 18.16
CA PRO A 32 1.54 -2.07 19.16
C PRO A 32 1.25 -0.57 19.11
N GLY A 33 1.00 -0.04 17.93
CA GLY A 33 0.72 1.37 17.70
C GLY A 33 0.11 1.61 16.34
N VAL A 34 -0.38 2.82 16.12
CA VAL A 34 -1.03 3.22 14.87
C VAL A 34 -0.91 4.72 14.67
N GLU A 35 -0.76 5.13 13.42
CA GLU A 35 -0.91 6.51 12.98
C GLU A 35 -2.11 6.60 12.05
N ILE A 36 -2.96 7.60 12.25
CA ILE A 36 -4.14 7.84 11.42
C ILE A 36 -4.14 9.29 10.95
N ILE A 37 -4.30 9.44 9.63
CA ILE A 37 -4.67 10.69 9.00
C ILE A 37 -6.07 10.57 8.40
N TYR A 38 -6.94 11.52 8.70
CA TYR A 38 -8.27 11.61 8.11
C TYR A 38 -8.45 13.00 7.51
N ALA A 39 -8.83 13.05 6.24
CA ALA A 39 -9.02 14.27 5.50
C ALA A 39 -10.34 14.27 4.73
N LYS A 40 -10.92 15.45 4.51
CA LYS A 40 -12.08 15.67 3.65
C LYS A 40 -11.76 16.82 2.69
N GLY A 41 -11.73 16.48 1.39
CA GLY A 41 -11.22 17.41 0.37
C GLY A 41 -9.75 17.73 0.61
N SER A 42 -9.39 19.01 0.68
CA SER A 42 -8.03 19.47 0.98
C SER A 42 -7.75 19.69 2.48
N LYS A 43 -8.75 19.46 3.35
CA LYS A 43 -8.65 19.72 4.78
C LYS A 43 -8.35 18.46 5.56
N VAL A 44 -7.25 18.43 6.31
CA VAL A 44 -6.95 17.39 7.29
C VAL A 44 -7.73 17.66 8.56
N LEU A 45 -8.56 16.71 8.98
CA LEU A 45 -9.44 16.81 10.14
C LEU A 45 -8.87 16.06 11.35
N LEU A 46 -8.02 15.06 11.12
CA LEU A 46 -7.32 14.30 12.14
C LEU A 46 -5.96 13.87 11.60
N HIS A 47 -4.91 14.05 12.37
CA HIS A 47 -3.61 13.41 12.16
C HIS A 47 -3.02 13.14 13.55
N LYS A 48 -3.02 11.87 13.95
CA LYS A 48 -2.64 11.48 15.31
C LYS A 48 -2.00 10.10 15.34
N ALA A 49 -1.07 9.92 16.27
CA ALA A 49 -0.39 8.67 16.54
C ALA A 49 -0.72 8.18 17.96
N TRP A 50 -0.81 6.86 18.15
CA TRP A 50 -1.06 6.20 19.44
C TRP A 50 -0.19 4.97 19.58
N GLY A 51 0.18 4.64 20.83
CA GLY A 51 0.95 3.43 21.15
C GLY A 51 2.43 3.55 20.88
N ASN A 52 3.05 2.43 20.62
CA ASN A 52 4.50 2.28 20.46
C ASN A 52 4.86 1.64 19.12
N LEU A 53 6.15 1.63 18.77
CA LEU A 53 6.64 1.00 17.52
C LEU A 53 6.53 -0.53 17.58
N GLU A 54 6.67 -1.12 18.78
CA GLU A 54 6.65 -2.56 18.99
C GLU A 54 5.84 -2.90 20.25
N PHE A 55 5.49 -4.19 20.44
CA PHE A 55 4.75 -4.66 21.62
C PHE A 55 5.54 -4.57 22.93
N ALA A 56 6.85 -4.73 22.87
CA ALA A 56 7.71 -4.81 24.04
C ALA A 56 8.34 -3.46 24.39
N ASN A 57 7.57 -2.59 25.06
CA ASN A 57 8.05 -1.36 25.72
C ASN A 57 9.06 -0.54 24.86
N SER A 58 8.74 -0.35 23.61
CA SER A 58 9.56 0.36 22.64
C SER A 58 9.28 1.86 22.64
N SER A 59 9.98 2.59 21.78
CA SER A 59 9.75 4.03 21.53
C SER A 59 8.31 4.31 21.14
N PRO A 60 7.75 5.48 21.52
CA PRO A 60 6.39 5.85 21.15
C PRO A 60 6.23 5.99 19.62
N MET A 61 5.04 5.71 19.12
CA MET A 61 4.62 6.03 17.76
C MET A 61 4.51 7.54 17.63
N LEU A 62 5.15 8.11 16.60
CA LEU A 62 5.17 9.55 16.31
C LEU A 62 4.54 9.81 14.93
N LEU A 63 4.20 11.09 14.66
CA LEU A 63 3.61 11.51 13.37
C LEU A 63 4.61 11.48 12.20
N ASP A 64 5.88 11.31 12.48
CA ASP A 64 6.96 11.17 11.50
C ASP A 64 7.55 9.74 11.47
N THR A 65 6.85 8.79 12.10
CA THR A 65 7.25 7.38 12.06
C THR A 65 7.24 6.86 10.63
N VAL A 66 8.33 6.20 10.23
CA VAL A 66 8.45 5.61 8.89
C VAL A 66 7.88 4.19 8.92
N PHE A 67 6.94 3.92 8.03
CA PHE A 67 6.30 2.62 7.87
C PHE A 67 6.78 1.90 6.61
N ASP A 68 6.93 0.59 6.70
CA ASP A 68 6.96 -0.27 5.53
C ASP A 68 5.55 -0.26 4.91
N VAL A 69 5.45 0.25 3.69
CA VAL A 69 4.17 0.37 2.99
C VAL A 69 3.73 -0.93 2.32
N ALA A 70 4.55 -1.97 2.36
CA ALA A 70 4.25 -3.31 1.83
C ALA A 70 3.57 -3.25 0.45
N SER A 71 2.37 -3.84 0.33
CA SER A 71 1.63 -3.89 -0.94
C SER A 71 1.06 -2.55 -1.42
N LEU A 72 1.08 -1.49 -0.62
CA LEU A 72 0.79 -0.14 -1.12
C LEU A 72 1.82 0.32 -2.17
N THR A 73 2.98 -0.33 -2.24
CA THR A 73 3.92 -0.17 -3.36
C THR A 73 3.25 -0.38 -4.73
N LYS A 74 2.27 -1.30 -4.82
CA LYS A 74 1.55 -1.57 -6.08
C LYS A 74 0.78 -0.36 -6.61
N PRO A 75 -0.14 0.26 -5.85
CA PRO A 75 -0.86 1.43 -6.33
C PRO A 75 0.01 2.69 -6.38
N VAL A 76 0.90 2.91 -5.41
CA VAL A 76 1.67 4.16 -5.30
C VAL A 76 2.85 4.19 -6.29
N VAL A 77 3.60 3.10 -6.42
CA VAL A 77 4.79 3.05 -7.27
C VAL A 77 4.50 2.38 -8.61
N THR A 78 4.12 1.08 -8.58
CA THR A 78 4.00 0.29 -9.82
C THR A 78 2.94 0.86 -10.77
N THR A 79 1.74 1.14 -10.25
CA THR A 79 0.65 1.70 -11.08
C THR A 79 1.02 3.08 -11.61
N THR A 80 1.61 3.93 -10.78
CA THR A 80 2.06 5.28 -11.20
C THR A 80 3.09 5.20 -12.32
N LEU A 81 4.11 4.34 -12.19
CA LEU A 81 5.11 4.14 -13.24
C LEU A 81 4.51 3.61 -14.55
N VAL A 82 3.60 2.64 -14.47
CA VAL A 82 2.88 2.11 -15.64
C VAL A 82 2.07 3.23 -16.32
N MET A 83 1.38 4.07 -15.57
CA MET A 83 0.60 5.19 -16.11
C MET A 83 1.50 6.23 -16.79
N MET A 84 2.66 6.54 -16.20
CA MET A 84 3.67 7.45 -16.81
C MET A 84 4.24 6.88 -18.12
N LEU A 85 4.52 5.58 -18.17
CA LEU A 85 5.01 4.91 -19.40
C LEU A 85 3.93 4.89 -20.47
N ARG A 86 2.67 4.64 -20.10
CA ARG A 86 1.53 4.72 -21.01
C ARG A 86 1.36 6.13 -21.59
N GLU A 87 1.45 7.16 -20.76
CA GLU A 87 1.36 8.56 -21.21
C GLU A 87 2.44 8.91 -22.23
N LYS A 88 3.65 8.37 -22.07
CA LYS A 88 4.76 8.49 -23.02
C LYS A 88 4.63 7.61 -24.26
N GLY A 89 3.57 6.82 -24.39
CA GLY A 89 3.35 5.88 -25.51
C GLY A 89 4.31 4.69 -25.52
N MET A 90 5.00 4.41 -24.43
CA MET A 90 5.98 3.32 -24.33
C MET A 90 5.33 1.95 -24.07
N LEU A 91 4.08 1.92 -23.60
CA LEU A 91 3.29 0.71 -23.42
C LEU A 91 1.79 1.00 -23.56
N ASN A 92 1.00 -0.07 -23.78
CA ASN A 92 -0.46 -0.03 -23.76
C ASN A 92 -0.98 -1.00 -22.70
N LEU A 93 -2.03 -0.64 -21.98
CA LEU A 93 -2.61 -1.52 -20.95
C LEU A 93 -3.17 -2.84 -21.53
N ASN A 94 -3.49 -2.87 -22.82
CA ASN A 94 -3.94 -4.08 -23.51
C ASN A 94 -2.78 -4.90 -24.10
N ASP A 95 -1.54 -4.44 -23.98
CA ASP A 95 -0.39 -5.26 -24.39
C ASP A 95 -0.36 -6.54 -23.56
N SER A 96 -0.04 -7.67 -24.19
CA SER A 96 0.24 -8.90 -23.45
C SER A 96 1.49 -8.71 -22.60
N VAL A 97 1.49 -9.31 -21.42
CA VAL A 97 2.69 -9.28 -20.54
C VAL A 97 3.91 -9.86 -21.26
N GLN A 98 3.70 -10.88 -22.09
CA GLN A 98 4.75 -11.53 -22.89
C GLN A 98 5.45 -10.57 -23.85
N LEU A 99 4.75 -9.55 -24.36
CA LEU A 99 5.37 -8.53 -25.24
C LEU A 99 6.53 -7.81 -24.54
N HIS A 100 6.42 -7.57 -23.25
CA HIS A 100 7.42 -6.88 -22.43
C HIS A 100 8.31 -7.83 -21.64
N LEU A 101 7.85 -9.06 -21.39
CA LEU A 101 8.56 -10.12 -20.67
C LEU A 101 8.47 -11.43 -21.48
N PRO A 102 9.36 -11.68 -22.45
CA PRO A 102 9.28 -12.84 -23.37
C PRO A 102 9.27 -14.21 -22.67
N VAL A 103 9.85 -14.32 -21.49
CA VAL A 103 9.85 -15.57 -20.68
C VAL A 103 8.49 -15.89 -20.05
N PHE A 104 7.54 -14.94 -20.07
CA PHE A 104 6.20 -15.13 -19.53
C PHE A 104 5.31 -15.93 -20.48
N THR A 105 5.54 -17.26 -20.55
CA THR A 105 4.90 -18.19 -21.49
C THR A 105 4.18 -19.32 -20.80
N GLY A 106 3.37 -20.07 -21.57
CA GLY A 106 2.70 -21.30 -21.16
C GLY A 106 1.37 -21.11 -20.43
N ARG A 107 0.51 -22.15 -20.50
CA ARG A 107 -0.81 -22.21 -19.86
C ARG A 107 -1.69 -20.96 -20.11
N GLU A 108 -1.79 -20.53 -21.36
CA GLU A 108 -2.58 -19.36 -21.76
C GLU A 108 -2.07 -18.01 -21.20
N LYS A 109 -0.85 -17.94 -20.66
CA LYS A 109 -0.25 -16.70 -20.15
C LYS A 109 -0.12 -15.63 -21.24
N GLU A 110 -0.02 -16.04 -22.49
CA GLU A 110 0.04 -15.15 -23.66
C GLU A 110 -1.17 -14.19 -23.75
N ARG A 111 -2.31 -14.57 -23.17
CA ARG A 111 -3.54 -13.78 -23.11
C ARG A 111 -3.59 -12.78 -21.96
N ILE A 112 -2.66 -12.89 -21.00
CA ILE A 112 -2.63 -12.00 -19.85
C ILE A 112 -2.04 -10.66 -20.29
N THR A 113 -2.80 -9.59 -20.06
CA THR A 113 -2.42 -8.21 -20.38
C THR A 113 -1.94 -7.47 -19.13
N LEU A 114 -1.25 -6.33 -19.34
CA LEU A 114 -0.90 -5.42 -18.24
C LEU A 114 -2.14 -4.96 -17.47
N LYS A 115 -3.27 -4.74 -18.16
CA LYS A 115 -4.54 -4.43 -17.52
C LYS A 115 -5.01 -5.53 -16.58
N HIS A 116 -4.91 -6.80 -16.98
CA HIS A 116 -5.31 -7.93 -16.11
C HIS A 116 -4.49 -7.97 -14.82
N LEU A 117 -3.18 -7.67 -14.87
CA LEU A 117 -2.33 -7.58 -13.68
C LEU A 117 -2.74 -6.41 -12.79
N LEU A 118 -2.89 -5.21 -13.36
CA LEU A 118 -3.24 -3.99 -12.60
C LEU A 118 -4.61 -4.07 -11.92
N THR A 119 -5.54 -4.86 -12.48
CA THR A 119 -6.89 -5.02 -11.93
C THR A 119 -7.08 -6.33 -11.14
N HIS A 120 -6.01 -7.08 -10.92
CA HIS A 120 -6.02 -8.37 -10.20
C HIS A 120 -6.97 -9.44 -10.76
N ILE A 121 -7.17 -9.48 -12.10
CA ILE A 121 -8.02 -10.46 -12.79
C ILE A 121 -7.23 -11.38 -13.73
N SER A 122 -5.92 -11.49 -13.53
CA SER A 122 -5.03 -12.28 -14.39
C SER A 122 -5.19 -13.79 -14.25
N GLY A 123 -5.81 -14.28 -13.17
CA GLY A 123 -5.91 -15.72 -12.87
C GLY A 123 -4.59 -16.35 -12.37
N LEU A 124 -3.54 -15.55 -12.19
CA LEU A 124 -2.29 -16.04 -11.59
C LEU A 124 -2.49 -16.30 -10.08
N PRO A 125 -1.72 -17.22 -9.49
CA PRO A 125 -1.69 -17.42 -8.05
C PRO A 125 -1.42 -16.11 -7.31
N ALA A 126 -2.18 -15.84 -6.25
CA ALA A 126 -2.05 -14.61 -5.49
C ALA A 126 -0.71 -14.52 -4.74
N TRP A 127 -0.10 -15.66 -4.44
CA TRP A 127 1.14 -15.77 -3.69
C TRP A 127 1.87 -17.08 -4.03
N ALA A 128 3.20 -17.01 -4.04
CA ALA A 128 4.06 -18.19 -4.13
C ALA A 128 5.32 -17.97 -3.29
N ASN A 129 5.84 -19.02 -2.66
CA ASN A 129 7.03 -18.98 -1.82
C ASN A 129 8.30 -19.10 -2.65
N LEU A 130 8.56 -18.11 -3.50
CA LEU A 130 9.67 -18.15 -4.46
C LEU A 130 11.02 -18.15 -3.78
N TYR A 131 11.17 -17.42 -2.67
CA TYR A 131 12.44 -17.29 -1.95
C TYR A 131 12.92 -18.59 -1.26
N GLU A 132 12.05 -19.58 -1.03
CA GLU A 132 12.42 -20.89 -0.51
C GLU A 132 12.85 -21.87 -1.62
N SER A 133 12.50 -21.58 -2.87
CA SER A 133 12.71 -22.46 -4.01
C SER A 133 13.88 -22.09 -4.91
N VAL A 134 14.52 -20.93 -4.66
CA VAL A 134 15.60 -20.40 -5.49
C VAL A 134 16.76 -19.94 -4.63
N GLU A 135 18.00 -20.23 -5.08
CA GLU A 135 19.22 -19.86 -4.36
C GLU A 135 19.73 -18.45 -4.75
N ASN A 136 19.32 -17.96 -5.91
CA ASN A 136 19.74 -16.66 -6.43
C ASN A 136 18.69 -16.03 -7.35
N SER A 137 18.88 -14.77 -7.76
CA SER A 137 17.95 -14.03 -8.60
C SER A 137 17.86 -14.52 -10.05
N GLU A 138 18.80 -15.35 -10.51
CA GLU A 138 18.78 -15.91 -11.87
C GLU A 138 17.84 -17.13 -11.95
N GLU A 139 17.56 -17.78 -10.82
CA GLU A 139 16.65 -18.92 -10.71
C GLU A 139 15.20 -18.51 -10.43
N ALA A 140 14.97 -17.27 -10.01
CA ALA A 140 13.64 -16.71 -9.71
C ALA A 140 12.90 -16.25 -10.98
#